data_f08e14b38410fe4374838e5d2d91629e
#
_entry.id   f08e14b38410fe4374838e5d2d91629e
#
_cell.length_a   1.000
_cell.length_b   1.000
_cell.length_c   1.000
_cell.angle_alpha   90.00
_cell.angle_beta   90.00
_cell.angle_gamma   90.00
#
_symmetry.space_group_name_H-M   'P 1'
#
loop_
_entity.id
_entity.type
_entity.pdbx_description
1 polymer ?
#
loop_
_entity_poly.entity_id
_entity_poly.type
_entity_poly.pdbx_seq_one_letter_code
_entity_poly.pdbx_strand_id
1 'polypeptide(L)'
;MHSQKIHVINDPKNVFVEARHMLELKNVSCARGARTLFSGVICQLQPGQLLRVQGDNGAGKTTLLRMICGLMEPTEGKVLWRGQPTITLREELGHELVYLGHAAALKDELSPLENLQVTCLLAGHPTTEPQATRALAAAGLRSHERTVVRKLSQGQRNRSALARLALASPNASFCRVPLWVLDEPFNSLDSTATAWLVGLIKTQLHQGGLVVLTSHQTVALDDTPHQVLAL
;
A
#
# COMPACT_ATOMS: atom_id res chain seq x y z
N MET A 1 21.80 -21.56 38.46
CA MET A 1 21.23 -22.64 37.62
C MET A 1 19.89 -23.02 38.26
N HIS A 2 18.78 -22.43 37.78
CA HIS A 2 17.44 -22.92 38.10
C HIS A 2 16.63 -22.84 36.82
N SER A 3 16.46 -24.00 36.22
CA SER A 3 15.62 -24.20 35.02
C SER A 3 14.16 -24.25 35.47
N GLN A 4 13.37 -23.23 35.18
CA GLN A 4 11.92 -23.31 35.33
C GLN A 4 11.33 -24.12 34.19
N LYS A 5 10.85 -25.31 34.46
CA LYS A 5 10.02 -26.11 33.59
C LYS A 5 8.63 -25.49 33.51
N ILE A 6 8.25 -25.00 32.37
CA ILE A 6 6.87 -24.56 32.08
C ILE A 6 6.04 -25.83 31.83
N HIS A 7 5.08 -26.10 32.71
CA HIS A 7 4.06 -27.13 32.50
C HIS A 7 3.03 -26.60 31.51
N VAL A 8 2.99 -27.23 30.35
CA VAL A 8 1.92 -26.99 29.35
C VAL A 8 0.70 -27.81 29.79
N ILE A 9 -0.35 -27.13 30.24
CA ILE A 9 -1.66 -27.74 30.45
C ILE A 9 -2.37 -27.73 29.13
N ASN A 10 -2.56 -28.93 28.53
CA ASN A 10 -3.37 -29.13 27.31
C ASN A 10 -4.86 -29.00 27.66
N ASP A 11 -5.42 -27.80 27.47
CA ASP A 11 -6.86 -27.57 27.44
C ASP A 11 -7.31 -27.55 25.98
N PRO A 12 -8.15 -28.50 25.50
CA PRO A 12 -8.59 -28.57 24.10
C PRO A 12 -9.52 -27.43 23.67
N LYS A 13 -9.82 -26.48 24.56
CA LYS A 13 -10.64 -25.28 24.25
C LYS A 13 -9.82 -24.00 24.08
N ASN A 14 -8.52 -24.03 24.28
CA ASN A 14 -7.64 -22.88 24.07
C ASN A 14 -6.96 -23.04 22.70
N VAL A 15 -7.73 -22.87 21.63
CA VAL A 15 -7.19 -22.60 20.31
C VAL A 15 -6.51 -21.23 20.43
N PHE A 16 -5.21 -21.22 20.72
CA PHE A 16 -4.38 -20.04 20.47
C PHE A 16 -4.59 -19.71 19.00
N VAL A 17 -5.41 -18.70 18.71
CA VAL A 17 -5.38 -18.00 17.46
C VAL A 17 -3.99 -17.33 17.46
N GLU A 18 -2.99 -18.06 16.91
CA GLU A 18 -1.74 -17.42 16.52
C GLU A 18 -2.17 -16.15 15.77
N ALA A 19 -1.75 -15.00 16.26
CA ALA A 19 -2.02 -13.72 15.61
C ALA A 19 -1.37 -13.83 14.22
N ARG A 20 -2.15 -14.27 13.24
CA ARG A 20 -1.66 -14.48 11.87
C ARG A 20 -1.30 -13.10 11.35
N HIS A 21 0.00 -12.89 11.13
CA HIS A 21 0.48 -11.70 10.46
C HIS A 21 -0.27 -11.53 9.14
N MET A 22 -0.69 -10.31 8.83
CA MET A 22 -1.39 -10.06 7.57
C MET A 22 -0.43 -10.06 6.40
N LEU A 23 0.78 -9.51 6.58
CA LEU A 23 1.84 -9.49 5.55
C LEU A 23 3.13 -10.03 6.16
N GLU A 24 3.75 -11.00 5.48
CA GLU A 24 5.01 -11.59 5.91
C GLU A 24 6.00 -11.64 4.74
N LEU A 25 7.22 -11.20 4.99
CA LEU A 25 8.37 -11.40 4.12
C LEU A 25 9.27 -12.45 4.78
N LYS A 26 9.45 -13.62 4.16
CA LYS A 26 10.23 -14.73 4.68
C LYS A 26 11.50 -14.91 3.85
N ASN A 27 12.62 -14.38 4.33
CA ASN A 27 13.94 -14.49 3.72
C ASN A 27 13.94 -14.06 2.24
N VAL A 28 13.30 -12.93 1.94
CA VAL A 28 13.06 -12.46 0.57
C VAL A 28 14.34 -11.88 -0.01
N SER A 29 14.75 -12.41 -1.17
CA SER A 29 15.92 -11.94 -1.93
C SER A 29 15.52 -11.57 -3.35
N CYS A 30 16.24 -10.62 -3.94
CA CYS A 30 16.07 -10.23 -5.33
C CYS A 30 17.41 -10.01 -6.02
N ALA A 31 17.60 -10.68 -7.14
CA ALA A 31 18.70 -10.47 -8.06
C ALA A 31 18.20 -10.10 -9.46
N ARG A 32 18.93 -9.22 -10.15
CA ARG A 32 18.66 -8.84 -11.55
C ARG A 32 19.92 -9.09 -12.37
N GLY A 33 19.94 -10.19 -13.11
CA GLY A 33 21.15 -10.70 -13.74
C GLY A 33 22.19 -11.05 -12.69
N ALA A 34 23.40 -10.56 -12.83
CA ALA A 34 24.50 -10.80 -11.88
C ALA A 34 24.47 -9.89 -10.64
N ARG A 35 23.53 -8.90 -10.57
CA ARG A 35 23.45 -7.95 -9.48
C ARG A 35 22.39 -8.35 -8.47
N THR A 36 22.77 -8.61 -7.23
CA THR A 36 21.85 -8.69 -6.10
C THR A 36 21.40 -7.29 -5.71
N LEU A 37 20.08 -7.06 -5.65
CA LEU A 37 19.48 -5.82 -5.19
C LEU A 37 19.38 -5.81 -3.66
N PHE A 38 18.83 -6.89 -3.10
CA PHE A 38 18.77 -7.13 -1.65
C PHE A 38 18.66 -8.63 -1.38
N SER A 39 18.99 -9.06 -0.18
CA SER A 39 18.95 -10.46 0.22
C SER A 39 18.50 -10.64 1.67
N GLY A 40 17.80 -11.74 1.94
CA GLY A 40 17.48 -12.18 3.28
C GLY A 40 16.49 -11.30 4.04
N VAL A 41 15.64 -10.55 3.33
CA VAL A 41 14.69 -9.64 3.97
C VAL A 41 13.63 -10.41 4.75
N ILE A 42 13.50 -10.09 6.04
CA ILE A 42 12.50 -10.66 6.95
C ILE A 42 11.71 -9.51 7.57
N CYS A 43 10.39 -9.58 7.47
CA CYS A 43 9.48 -8.60 8.06
C CYS A 43 8.11 -9.24 8.29
N GLN A 44 7.43 -8.86 9.36
CA GLN A 44 6.08 -9.31 9.68
C GLN A 44 5.25 -8.12 10.11
N LEU A 45 4.10 -7.93 9.49
CA LEU A 45 3.18 -6.84 9.80
C LEU A 45 1.84 -7.37 10.29
N GLN A 46 1.37 -6.74 11.36
CA GLN A 46 0.05 -6.96 11.94
C GLN A 46 -0.92 -5.86 11.49
N PRO A 47 -2.24 -6.08 11.63
CA PRO A 47 -3.23 -5.04 11.38
C PRO A 47 -2.89 -3.71 12.06
N GLY A 48 -3.06 -2.60 11.34
CA GLY A 48 -2.79 -1.25 11.86
C GLY A 48 -1.33 -0.80 11.77
N GLN A 49 -0.45 -1.58 11.15
CA GLN A 49 0.97 -1.24 11.05
C GLN A 49 1.35 -0.64 9.70
N LEU A 50 2.33 0.27 9.75
CA LEU A 50 3.00 0.88 8.61
C LEU A 50 4.39 0.24 8.41
N LEU A 51 4.73 -0.13 7.18
CA LEU A 51 6.09 -0.45 6.76
C LEU A 51 6.67 0.69 5.93
N ARG A 52 7.73 1.30 6.40
CA ARG A 52 8.54 2.26 5.62
C ARG A 52 9.72 1.52 5.00
N VAL A 53 9.77 1.45 3.67
CA VAL A 53 10.90 0.88 2.95
C VAL A 53 11.84 2.02 2.55
N GLN A 54 13.06 1.97 3.06
CA GLN A 54 14.12 2.96 2.83
C GLN A 54 15.30 2.34 2.09
N GLY A 55 16.13 3.16 1.50
CA GLY A 55 17.33 2.76 0.77
C GLY A 55 17.65 3.72 -0.36
N ASP A 56 18.83 3.59 -0.93
CA ASP A 56 19.28 4.41 -2.04
C ASP A 56 18.47 4.19 -3.32
N ASN A 57 18.65 5.08 -4.29
CA ASN A 57 18.07 4.87 -5.61
C ASN A 57 18.69 3.64 -6.26
N GLY A 58 17.84 2.72 -6.72
CA GLY A 58 18.28 1.46 -7.28
C GLY A 58 18.54 0.33 -6.27
N ALA A 59 18.28 0.53 -4.97
CA ALA A 59 18.37 -0.53 -3.94
C ALA A 59 17.28 -1.62 -4.07
N GLY A 60 16.26 -1.39 -4.89
CA GLY A 60 15.20 -2.40 -5.11
C GLY A 60 13.88 -2.09 -4.41
N LYS A 61 13.67 -0.87 -3.87
CA LYS A 61 12.43 -0.48 -3.17
C LYS A 61 11.17 -0.80 -3.99
N THR A 62 11.06 -0.24 -5.19
CA THR A 62 9.93 -0.52 -6.12
C THR A 62 9.81 -2.01 -6.44
N THR A 63 10.92 -2.73 -6.54
CA THR A 63 10.94 -4.16 -6.78
C THR A 63 10.31 -4.93 -5.62
N LEU A 64 10.66 -4.59 -4.39
CA LEU A 64 10.06 -5.18 -3.20
C LEU A 64 8.56 -4.87 -3.12
N LEU A 65 8.14 -3.63 -3.42
CA LEU A 65 6.72 -3.28 -3.47
C LEU A 65 5.95 -4.13 -4.50
N ARG A 66 6.53 -4.37 -5.67
CA ARG A 66 5.93 -5.24 -6.70
C ARG A 66 5.82 -6.70 -6.25
N MET A 67 6.79 -7.21 -5.50
CA MET A 67 6.71 -8.56 -4.90
C MET A 67 5.58 -8.64 -3.87
N ILE A 68 5.42 -7.61 -3.03
CA ILE A 68 4.30 -7.52 -2.09
C ILE A 68 2.96 -7.53 -2.80
N CYS A 69 2.86 -6.87 -3.96
CA CYS A 69 1.65 -6.87 -4.79
C CYS A 69 1.43 -8.16 -5.60
N GLY A 70 2.29 -9.18 -5.49
CA GLY A 70 2.21 -10.39 -6.33
C GLY A 70 2.50 -10.16 -7.81
N LEU A 71 3.09 -9.01 -8.16
CA LEU A 71 3.43 -8.65 -9.55
C LEU A 71 4.79 -9.16 -9.98
N MET A 72 5.60 -9.63 -9.04
CA MET A 72 6.94 -10.14 -9.26
C MET A 72 7.26 -11.21 -8.23
N GLU A 73 7.91 -12.29 -8.65
CA GLU A 73 8.38 -13.35 -7.77
C GLU A 73 9.76 -13.01 -7.20
N PRO A 74 10.02 -13.25 -5.91
CA PRO A 74 11.35 -13.12 -5.34
C PRO A 74 12.30 -14.21 -5.91
N THR A 75 13.60 -13.90 -5.98
CA THR A 75 14.61 -14.89 -6.38
C THR A 75 14.74 -16.01 -5.33
N GLU A 76 14.60 -15.63 -4.04
CA GLU A 76 14.57 -16.56 -2.92
C GLU A 76 13.57 -16.09 -1.88
N GLY A 77 13.07 -17.00 -1.06
CA GLY A 77 12.10 -16.70 -0.02
C GLY A 77 10.68 -16.57 -0.53
N LYS A 78 9.80 -15.99 0.27
CA LYS A 78 8.38 -15.84 -0.05
C LYS A 78 7.80 -14.56 0.56
N VAL A 79 6.89 -13.92 -0.16
CA VAL A 79 6.01 -12.90 0.37
C VAL A 79 4.63 -13.53 0.58
N LEU A 80 4.08 -13.42 1.78
CA LEU A 80 2.81 -14.02 2.14
C LEU A 80 1.79 -12.95 2.53
N TRP A 81 0.58 -13.09 2.03
CA TRP A 81 -0.59 -12.35 2.46
C TRP A 81 -1.53 -13.32 3.18
N ARG A 82 -1.80 -13.08 4.47
CA ARG A 82 -2.60 -13.98 5.32
C ARG A 82 -2.15 -15.45 5.26
N GLY A 83 -0.83 -15.64 5.20
CA GLY A 83 -0.20 -16.97 5.18
C GLY A 83 -0.14 -17.62 3.79
N GLN A 84 -0.66 -17.01 2.74
CA GLN A 84 -0.60 -17.52 1.37
C GLN A 84 0.34 -16.69 0.48
N PRO A 85 1.10 -17.31 -0.45
CA PRO A 85 2.02 -16.58 -1.32
C PRO A 85 1.30 -15.54 -2.18
N THR A 86 1.78 -14.29 -2.18
CA THR A 86 1.15 -13.20 -2.95
C THR A 86 1.13 -13.46 -4.45
N ILE A 87 2.14 -14.17 -4.96
CA ILE A 87 2.24 -14.52 -6.39
C ILE A 87 1.10 -15.43 -6.85
N THR A 88 0.61 -16.32 -5.97
CA THR A 88 -0.51 -17.23 -6.26
C THR A 88 -1.88 -16.60 -6.04
N LEU A 89 -1.93 -15.52 -5.25
CA LEU A 89 -3.16 -14.78 -4.92
C LEU A 89 -3.36 -13.54 -5.80
N ARG A 90 -2.72 -13.46 -6.96
CA ARG A 90 -2.65 -12.23 -7.75
C ARG A 90 -4.01 -11.61 -8.07
N GLU A 91 -4.99 -12.42 -8.39
CA GLU A 91 -6.34 -11.93 -8.72
C GLU A 91 -7.09 -11.49 -7.46
N GLU A 92 -7.14 -12.34 -6.44
CA GLU A 92 -7.81 -12.05 -5.16
C GLU A 92 -7.17 -10.85 -4.46
N LEU A 93 -5.83 -10.81 -4.45
CA LEU A 93 -5.07 -9.71 -3.87
C LEU A 93 -5.33 -8.40 -4.60
N GLY A 94 -5.60 -8.44 -5.91
CA GLY A 94 -5.98 -7.27 -6.70
C GLY A 94 -7.23 -6.55 -6.18
N HIS A 95 -8.16 -7.27 -5.55
CA HIS A 95 -9.35 -6.71 -4.90
C HIS A 95 -9.09 -6.24 -3.46
N GLU A 96 -8.03 -6.73 -2.82
CA GLU A 96 -7.69 -6.43 -1.43
C GLU A 96 -6.55 -5.40 -1.29
N LEU A 97 -5.98 -4.90 -2.40
CA LEU A 97 -4.90 -3.92 -2.35
C LEU A 97 -5.16 -2.70 -3.25
N VAL A 98 -4.61 -1.56 -2.83
CA VAL A 98 -4.34 -0.43 -3.72
C VAL A 98 -2.83 -0.32 -3.91
N TYR A 99 -2.37 -0.48 -5.14
CA TYR A 99 -1.00 -0.18 -5.53
C TYR A 99 -0.95 1.16 -6.27
N LEU A 100 -0.13 2.07 -5.77
CA LEU A 100 0.22 3.32 -6.45
C LEU A 100 1.74 3.30 -6.69
N GLY A 101 2.11 3.07 -7.94
CA GLY A 101 3.51 3.07 -8.37
C GLY A 101 4.09 4.48 -8.49
N HIS A 102 5.39 4.55 -8.73
CA HIS A 102 6.12 5.82 -8.90
C HIS A 102 5.53 6.74 -9.98
N ALA A 103 5.07 6.18 -11.09
CA ALA A 103 4.33 6.92 -12.10
C ALA A 103 2.82 6.78 -11.85
N ALA A 104 2.11 7.89 -11.91
CA ALA A 104 0.66 7.89 -11.90
C ALA A 104 0.15 7.11 -13.12
N ALA A 105 -0.50 5.97 -12.90
CA ALA A 105 -1.03 5.12 -13.96
C ALA A 105 -2.35 5.71 -14.50
N LEU A 106 -2.25 6.88 -15.15
CA LEU A 106 -3.37 7.61 -15.72
C LEU A 106 -3.33 7.57 -17.25
N LYS A 107 -4.49 7.48 -17.87
CA LYS A 107 -4.66 7.66 -19.30
C LYS A 107 -4.76 9.14 -19.62
N ASP A 108 -3.86 9.64 -20.45
CA ASP A 108 -3.71 11.06 -20.76
C ASP A 108 -4.91 11.67 -21.51
N GLU A 109 -5.65 10.84 -22.24
CA GLU A 109 -6.84 11.21 -23.00
C GLU A 109 -8.09 11.31 -22.15
N LEU A 110 -8.10 10.68 -20.98
CA LEU A 110 -9.22 10.69 -20.05
C LEU A 110 -9.06 11.83 -19.03
N SER A 111 -10.17 12.25 -18.44
CA SER A 111 -10.19 13.14 -17.27
C SER A 111 -9.85 12.38 -15.97
N PRO A 112 -9.51 13.07 -14.87
CA PRO A 112 -9.40 12.46 -13.55
C PRO A 112 -10.61 11.63 -13.15
N LEU A 113 -11.81 12.13 -13.43
CA LEU A 113 -13.07 11.46 -13.13
C LEU A 113 -13.18 10.12 -13.86
N GLU A 114 -12.97 10.11 -15.17
CA GLU A 114 -13.00 8.89 -15.98
C GLU A 114 -11.90 7.90 -15.58
N ASN A 115 -10.66 8.38 -15.38
CA ASN A 115 -9.56 7.54 -14.91
C ASN A 115 -9.89 6.86 -13.58
N LEU A 116 -10.45 7.61 -12.62
CA LEU A 116 -10.80 7.08 -11.30
C LEU A 116 -11.90 6.03 -11.41
N GLN A 117 -12.96 6.30 -12.20
CA GLN A 117 -14.06 5.35 -12.41
C GLN A 117 -13.59 4.06 -13.09
N VAL A 118 -12.80 4.17 -14.16
CA VAL A 118 -12.23 3.01 -14.88
C VAL A 118 -11.32 2.20 -13.95
N THR A 119 -10.44 2.87 -13.20
CA THR A 119 -9.51 2.17 -12.30
C THR A 119 -10.26 1.42 -11.19
N CYS A 120 -11.30 2.03 -10.61
CA CYS A 120 -12.13 1.40 -9.59
C CYS A 120 -12.94 0.23 -10.16
N LEU A 121 -13.48 0.37 -11.37
CA LEU A 121 -14.20 -0.71 -12.05
C LEU A 121 -13.29 -1.92 -12.30
N LEU A 122 -12.08 -1.70 -12.82
CA LEU A 122 -11.10 -2.76 -13.09
C LEU A 122 -10.62 -3.45 -11.79
N ALA A 123 -10.64 -2.74 -10.67
CA ALA A 123 -10.33 -3.32 -9.37
C ALA A 123 -11.53 -4.06 -8.72
N GLY A 124 -12.65 -4.21 -9.42
CA GLY A 124 -13.85 -4.85 -8.89
C GLY A 124 -14.69 -3.98 -7.97
N HIS A 125 -14.41 -2.68 -7.91
CA HIS A 125 -15.05 -1.72 -7.03
C HIS A 125 -15.61 -0.53 -7.85
N PRO A 126 -16.68 -0.73 -8.65
CA PRO A 126 -17.23 0.32 -9.48
C PRO A 126 -17.74 1.50 -8.63
N THR A 127 -17.35 2.71 -8.98
CA THR A 127 -17.74 3.93 -8.25
C THR A 127 -18.69 4.79 -9.07
N THR A 128 -19.63 5.45 -8.39
CA THR A 128 -20.53 6.41 -9.04
C THR A 128 -19.83 7.74 -9.27
N GLU A 129 -20.33 8.51 -10.22
CA GLU A 129 -19.80 9.86 -10.51
C GLU A 129 -19.78 10.78 -9.27
N PRO A 130 -20.85 10.86 -8.43
CA PRO A 130 -20.82 11.68 -7.23
C PRO A 130 -19.76 11.23 -6.21
N GLN A 131 -19.48 9.93 -6.09
CA GLN A 131 -18.43 9.40 -5.20
C GLN A 131 -17.05 9.78 -5.73
N ALA A 132 -16.78 9.57 -7.02
CA ALA A 132 -15.53 9.92 -7.66
C ALA A 132 -15.26 11.44 -7.60
N THR A 133 -16.26 12.27 -7.86
CA THR A 133 -16.15 13.73 -7.75
C THR A 133 -15.79 14.17 -6.33
N ARG A 134 -16.43 13.61 -5.30
CA ARG A 134 -16.08 13.89 -3.90
C ARG A 134 -14.65 13.49 -3.57
N ALA A 135 -14.19 12.33 -4.03
CA ALA A 135 -12.81 11.86 -3.81
C ALA A 135 -11.78 12.79 -4.46
N LEU A 136 -12.04 13.22 -5.70
CA LEU A 136 -11.20 14.18 -6.42
C LEU A 136 -11.19 15.55 -5.75
N ALA A 137 -12.35 16.04 -5.30
CA ALA A 137 -12.43 17.28 -4.56
C ALA A 137 -11.65 17.23 -3.25
N ALA A 138 -11.71 16.11 -2.51
CA ALA A 138 -10.92 15.88 -1.29
C ALA A 138 -9.41 15.84 -1.58
N ALA A 139 -9.00 15.33 -2.74
CA ALA A 139 -7.62 15.37 -3.22
C ALA A 139 -7.17 16.75 -3.75
N GLY A 140 -8.03 17.78 -3.65
CA GLY A 140 -7.73 19.15 -4.10
C GLY A 140 -7.82 19.36 -5.61
N LEU A 141 -8.63 18.56 -6.31
CA LEU A 141 -8.85 18.66 -7.76
C LEU A 141 -10.20 19.28 -8.13
N ARG A 142 -10.80 20.04 -7.20
CA ARG A 142 -12.05 20.79 -7.49
C ARG A 142 -11.86 21.67 -8.72
N SER A 143 -12.80 21.61 -9.63
CA SER A 143 -12.80 22.28 -10.95
C SER A 143 -11.85 21.67 -12.00
N HIS A 144 -11.15 20.57 -11.69
CA HIS A 144 -10.27 19.86 -12.64
C HIS A 144 -10.76 18.42 -12.92
N GLU A 145 -11.88 18.01 -12.35
CA GLU A 145 -12.38 16.63 -12.42
C GLU A 145 -12.59 16.14 -13.86
N ARG A 146 -12.98 17.06 -14.75
CA ARG A 146 -13.27 16.78 -16.16
C ARG A 146 -12.23 17.31 -17.14
N THR A 147 -11.12 17.88 -16.64
CA THR A 147 -10.00 18.33 -17.47
C THR A 147 -9.17 17.12 -17.89
N VAL A 148 -8.91 16.93 -19.20
CA VAL A 148 -8.09 15.80 -19.66
C VAL A 148 -6.70 15.80 -19.01
N VAL A 149 -6.23 14.62 -18.58
CA VAL A 149 -5.02 14.44 -17.77
C VAL A 149 -3.79 15.06 -18.41
N ARG A 150 -3.64 15.02 -19.75
CA ARG A 150 -2.51 15.64 -20.46
C ARG A 150 -2.36 17.15 -20.22
N LYS A 151 -3.41 17.84 -19.79
CA LYS A 151 -3.39 19.28 -19.47
C LYS A 151 -3.11 19.58 -18.00
N LEU A 152 -3.03 18.56 -17.16
CA LEU A 152 -2.78 18.69 -15.72
C LEU A 152 -1.29 18.85 -15.42
N SER A 153 -0.98 19.63 -14.39
CA SER A 153 0.37 19.66 -13.80
C SER A 153 0.74 18.30 -13.17
N GLN A 154 2.04 18.07 -12.94
CA GLN A 154 2.49 16.82 -12.30
C GLN A 154 1.86 16.62 -10.91
N GLY A 155 1.75 17.66 -10.10
CA GLY A 155 1.08 17.61 -8.79
C GLY A 155 -0.42 17.28 -8.91
N GLN A 156 -1.12 17.81 -9.93
CA GLN A 156 -2.52 17.47 -10.19
C GLN A 156 -2.68 16.02 -10.66
N ARG A 157 -1.76 15.52 -11.51
CA ARG A 157 -1.72 14.10 -11.93
C ARG A 157 -1.52 13.19 -10.71
N ASN A 158 -0.57 13.49 -9.85
CA ASN A 158 -0.33 12.69 -8.64
C ASN A 158 -1.55 12.70 -7.70
N ARG A 159 -2.15 13.86 -7.45
CA ARG A 159 -3.38 13.97 -6.66
C ARG A 159 -4.56 13.20 -7.28
N SER A 160 -4.66 13.18 -8.61
CA SER A 160 -5.66 12.38 -9.33
C SER A 160 -5.51 10.88 -9.05
N ALA A 161 -4.28 10.35 -9.11
CA ALA A 161 -4.02 8.94 -8.78
C ALA A 161 -4.29 8.64 -7.29
N LEU A 162 -3.89 9.54 -6.39
CA LEU A 162 -4.10 9.42 -4.94
C LEU A 162 -5.57 9.49 -4.52
N ALA A 163 -6.45 10.12 -5.32
CA ALA A 163 -7.88 10.21 -5.03
C ALA A 163 -8.54 8.82 -4.85
N ARG A 164 -7.96 7.76 -5.45
CA ARG A 164 -8.40 6.38 -5.25
C ARG A 164 -8.34 5.95 -3.77
N LEU A 165 -7.38 6.45 -3.00
CA LEU A 165 -7.25 6.14 -1.58
C LEU A 165 -8.43 6.67 -0.75
N ALA A 166 -9.00 7.80 -1.15
CA ALA A 166 -10.20 8.33 -0.49
C ALA A 166 -11.44 7.43 -0.68
N LEU A 167 -11.51 6.71 -1.80
CA LEU A 167 -12.56 5.72 -2.05
C LEU A 167 -12.28 4.38 -1.35
N ALA A 168 -11.01 4.00 -1.24
CA ALA A 168 -10.57 2.77 -0.58
C ALA A 168 -10.48 2.92 0.94
N SER A 169 -10.68 4.13 1.46
CA SER A 169 -10.64 4.41 2.90
C SER A 169 -11.85 3.80 3.62
N PRO A 170 -11.66 3.24 4.80
CA PRO A 170 -12.72 2.64 5.60
C PRO A 170 -13.90 3.57 5.97
N ASN A 171 -13.67 4.88 5.95
CA ASN A 171 -14.72 5.89 6.16
C ASN A 171 -15.55 6.14 4.88
N ALA A 172 -15.07 5.68 3.73
CA ALA A 172 -15.87 5.67 2.54
C ALA A 172 -16.87 4.50 2.63
N SER A 173 -18.16 4.77 2.54
CA SER A 173 -19.24 3.75 2.52
C SER A 173 -19.13 2.81 1.31
N PHE A 174 -17.98 2.71 0.69
CA PHE A 174 -17.83 2.15 -0.63
C PHE A 174 -17.03 0.84 -0.69
N CYS A 175 -15.80 0.82 -0.19
CA CYS A 175 -14.96 -0.38 -0.19
C CYS A 175 -13.83 -0.25 0.82
N ARG A 176 -13.67 -1.27 1.66
CA ARG A 176 -12.53 -1.35 2.56
C ARG A 176 -11.43 -2.19 1.91
N VAL A 177 -10.38 -1.54 1.44
CA VAL A 177 -9.21 -2.21 0.91
C VAL A 177 -8.14 -2.31 2.00
N PRO A 178 -7.81 -3.54 2.48
CA PRO A 178 -6.98 -3.71 3.68
C PRO A 178 -5.51 -3.39 3.49
N LEU A 179 -4.97 -3.41 2.26
CA LEU A 179 -3.55 -3.19 1.99
C LEU A 179 -3.33 -2.04 1.01
N TRP A 180 -2.55 -1.04 1.45
CA TRP A 180 -2.07 0.03 0.57
C TRP A 180 -0.56 -0.10 0.36
N VAL A 181 -0.13 -0.12 -0.90
CA VAL A 181 1.28 -0.18 -1.31
C VAL A 181 1.57 1.05 -2.15
N LEU A 182 2.40 1.95 -1.61
CA LEU A 182 2.56 3.32 -2.13
C LEU A 182 4.05 3.59 -2.43
N ASP A 183 4.37 3.82 -3.69
CA ASP A 183 5.74 4.09 -4.13
C ASP A 183 5.95 5.60 -4.29
N GLU A 184 6.67 6.21 -3.36
CA GLU A 184 6.96 7.65 -3.27
C GLU A 184 5.69 8.54 -3.34
N PRO A 185 4.66 8.28 -2.52
CA PRO A 185 3.34 8.91 -2.69
C PRO A 185 3.33 10.41 -2.38
N PHE A 186 4.35 10.93 -1.70
CA PHE A 186 4.43 12.35 -1.32
C PHE A 186 5.14 13.22 -2.36
N ASN A 187 5.71 12.62 -3.40
CA ASN A 187 6.43 13.38 -4.43
C ASN A 187 5.50 14.36 -5.15
N SER A 188 5.99 15.60 -5.33
CA SER A 188 5.26 16.69 -6.00
C SER A 188 3.93 17.08 -5.33
N LEU A 189 3.72 16.77 -4.05
CA LEU A 189 2.61 17.25 -3.26
C LEU A 189 3.00 18.54 -2.51
N ASP A 190 2.05 19.47 -2.45
CA ASP A 190 2.12 20.61 -1.54
C ASP A 190 1.79 20.20 -0.09
N SER A 191 1.97 21.11 0.85
CA SER A 191 1.74 20.86 2.28
C SER A 191 0.29 20.41 2.58
N THR A 192 -0.68 20.98 1.88
CA THR A 192 -2.12 20.66 2.05
C THR A 192 -2.41 19.24 1.58
N ALA A 193 -1.93 18.86 0.39
CA ALA A 193 -2.10 17.51 -0.14
C ALA A 193 -1.33 16.48 0.69
N THR A 194 -0.13 16.84 1.18
CA THR A 194 0.64 16.00 2.11
C THR A 194 -0.13 15.74 3.40
N ALA A 195 -0.67 16.78 4.04
CA ALA A 195 -1.46 16.66 5.27
C ALA A 195 -2.72 15.80 5.05
N TRP A 196 -3.41 15.98 3.92
CA TRP A 196 -4.56 15.16 3.53
C TRP A 196 -4.18 13.68 3.39
N LEU A 197 -3.08 13.36 2.67
CA LEU A 197 -2.62 12.00 2.49
C LEU A 197 -2.20 11.34 3.81
N VAL A 198 -1.49 12.07 4.67
CA VAL A 198 -1.14 11.63 6.03
C VAL A 198 -2.39 11.28 6.83
N GLY A 199 -3.44 12.13 6.78
CA GLY A 199 -4.72 11.86 7.43
C GLY A 199 -5.39 10.57 6.92
N LEU A 200 -5.37 10.30 5.62
CA LEU A 200 -5.90 9.06 5.04
C LEU A 200 -5.10 7.85 5.52
N ILE A 201 -3.77 7.92 5.51
CA ILE A 201 -2.90 6.83 5.99
C ILE A 201 -3.17 6.53 7.46
N LYS A 202 -3.25 7.55 8.32
CA LYS A 202 -3.59 7.38 9.74
C LYS A 202 -4.95 6.71 9.93
N THR A 203 -5.95 7.13 9.17
CA THR A 203 -7.29 6.52 9.20
C THR A 203 -7.24 5.04 8.79
N GLN A 204 -6.52 4.71 7.73
CA GLN A 204 -6.33 3.33 7.26
C GLN A 204 -5.71 2.46 8.35
N LEU A 205 -4.63 2.91 8.97
CA LEU A 205 -3.92 2.20 10.03
C LEU A 205 -4.78 2.04 11.28
N HIS A 206 -5.43 3.12 11.74
CA HIS A 206 -6.29 3.10 12.93
C HIS A 206 -7.44 2.09 12.82
N GLN A 207 -7.90 1.85 11.61
CA GLN A 207 -8.98 0.88 11.34
C GLN A 207 -8.46 -0.53 11.01
N GLY A 208 -7.17 -0.80 11.30
CA GLY A 208 -6.55 -2.12 11.16
C GLY A 208 -6.13 -2.46 9.73
N GLY A 209 -6.14 -1.50 8.80
CA GLY A 209 -5.50 -1.69 7.50
C GLY A 209 -3.98 -1.66 7.59
N LEU A 210 -3.31 -2.08 6.53
CA LEU A 210 -1.85 -2.04 6.40
C LEU A 210 -1.44 -1.02 5.34
N VAL A 211 -0.33 -0.36 5.58
CA VAL A 211 0.30 0.53 4.60
C VAL A 211 1.77 0.14 4.45
N VAL A 212 2.22 -0.07 3.23
CA VAL A 212 3.63 -0.19 2.86
C VAL A 212 3.96 1.00 1.98
N LEU A 213 4.97 1.78 2.33
CA LEU A 213 5.37 2.90 1.50
C LEU A 213 6.88 3.09 1.41
N THR A 214 7.31 3.67 0.30
CA THR A 214 8.64 4.26 0.14
C THR A 214 8.53 5.78 0.29
N SER A 215 9.50 6.42 0.88
CA SER A 215 9.59 7.88 0.90
C SER A 215 10.99 8.34 1.25
N HIS A 216 11.47 9.38 0.54
CA HIS A 216 12.67 10.14 0.90
C HIS A 216 12.35 11.35 1.79
N GLN A 217 11.07 11.65 1.97
CA GLN A 217 10.63 12.80 2.77
C GLN A 217 10.32 12.38 4.20
N THR A 218 10.65 13.25 5.15
CA THR A 218 10.16 13.13 6.53
C THR A 218 8.71 13.61 6.56
N VAL A 219 7.79 12.71 6.87
CA VAL A 219 6.36 13.00 6.99
C VAL A 219 5.87 12.65 8.39
N ALA A 220 4.87 13.39 8.89
CA ALA A 220 4.34 13.26 10.25
C ALA A 220 3.53 11.95 10.45
N LEU A 221 4.21 10.82 10.35
CA LEU A 221 3.67 9.48 10.60
C LEU A 221 4.38 8.77 11.77
N ASP A 222 5.23 9.48 12.51
CA ASP A 222 6.07 8.89 13.56
C ASP A 222 5.27 8.51 14.82
N ASP A 223 4.06 9.07 14.97
CA ASP A 223 3.08 8.73 16.00
C ASP A 223 2.25 7.47 15.67
N THR A 224 2.46 6.85 14.51
CA THR A 224 1.79 5.60 14.12
C THR A 224 2.69 4.39 14.37
N PRO A 225 2.13 3.21 14.75
CA PRO A 225 2.92 1.98 14.84
C PRO A 225 3.57 1.66 13.49
N HIS A 226 4.90 1.73 13.43
CA HIS A 226 5.62 1.50 12.18
C HIS A 226 6.88 0.69 12.34
N GLN A 227 7.27 0.02 11.26
CA GLN A 227 8.56 -0.63 11.09
C GLN A 227 9.30 0.06 9.95
N VAL A 228 10.62 0.11 10.07
CA VAL A 228 11.51 0.62 9.03
C VAL A 228 12.32 -0.54 8.48
N LEU A 229 12.27 -0.74 7.18
CA LEU A 229 13.06 -1.72 6.45
C LEU A 229 14.05 -0.96 5.56
N ALA A 230 15.35 -1.12 5.85
CA ALA A 230 16.44 -0.60 5.02
C ALA A 230 16.89 -1.68 4.02
N LEU A 231 16.99 -1.30 2.72
CA LEU A 231 17.50 -2.14 1.62
C LEU A 231 18.89 -1.68 1.19
#